data_646d5c0f843ceccd3fbb182de55ab45b
#
_entry.id   646d5c0f843ceccd3fbb182de55ab45b
#
_cell.length_a   1.000
_cell.length_b   1.000
_cell.length_c   1.000
_cell.angle_alpha   90.00
_cell.angle_beta   90.00
_cell.angle_gamma   90.00
#
_symmetry.space_group_name_H-M   'P 1'
#
loop_
_entity.id
_entity.type
_entity.pdbx_description
1 polymer ?
#
loop_
_entity_poly.entity_id
_entity_poly.type
_entity_poly.pdbx_seq_one_letter_code
_entity_poly.pdbx_strand_id
1 'polypeptide(L)'
;MVPFSNRWLLIFAITTTLVSPVLAGPFYRLESSLIIKSPTLPNWDYLSLDADRSLLYIARREDGVLIYDTVACKITGTLENTRGGNATTLVPAFDRGFVTNLDGSVTVFQLSTRKTLERLKFGEDADNAFYDPVTQQLLVTMGDSKQVAFLDARNGKLKGVLKIDSEKLEGTAADAHGNFFMALRDRDKVIRIDARTRKVTAEWSLPGYTLPNGLAYDAVHERIFVSTRGENPSLLVLEASSGKIVAHPAIGRGNDLVIFDAESKKIYTSNGFDGTLVIIDQINADTYKLSEATTTRPYARTMAVDFKTKQVYLVTAEGTVDPSKAWKSSIAPFYPNTYFPDTFTLLTYSRR
;
A
#
# COMPACT_ATOMS: atom_id res chain seq x y z
N MET A 1 -33.50 -88.10 -9.17
CA MET A 1 -33.78 -86.76 -9.73
C MET A 1 -33.47 -85.74 -8.68
N VAL A 2 -32.38 -84.97 -8.91
CA VAL A 2 -31.95 -83.90 -8.02
C VAL A 2 -31.97 -82.61 -8.84
N PRO A 3 -32.60 -81.52 -8.42
CA PRO A 3 -32.66 -80.28 -9.20
C PRO A 3 -31.41 -79.47 -9.04
N PHE A 4 -30.87 -79.04 -10.15
CA PHE A 4 -29.78 -78.03 -10.25
C PHE A 4 -30.26 -76.67 -9.78
N SER A 5 -29.59 -76.04 -8.80
CA SER A 5 -29.80 -74.68 -8.39
C SER A 5 -28.86 -73.76 -9.15
N ASN A 6 -29.41 -72.87 -10.00
CA ASN A 6 -28.69 -71.79 -10.65
C ASN A 6 -28.33 -70.72 -9.63
N ARG A 7 -27.03 -70.54 -9.34
CA ARG A 7 -26.52 -69.38 -8.60
C ARG A 7 -26.13 -68.30 -9.62
N TRP A 8 -26.89 -67.20 -9.63
CA TRP A 8 -26.50 -66.00 -10.34
C TRP A 8 -25.48 -65.23 -9.51
N LEU A 9 -24.21 -65.07 -10.04
CA LEU A 9 -23.21 -64.15 -9.51
C LEU A 9 -23.52 -62.75 -10.01
N LEU A 10 -23.94 -61.89 -9.10
CA LEU A 10 -24.01 -60.46 -9.33
C LEU A 10 -22.63 -59.86 -9.21
N ILE A 11 -22.00 -59.46 -10.33
CA ILE A 11 -20.74 -58.71 -10.34
C ILE A 11 -21.08 -57.24 -10.17
N PHE A 12 -20.82 -56.69 -8.98
CA PHE A 12 -20.83 -55.26 -8.74
C PHE A 12 -19.58 -54.62 -9.36
N ALA A 13 -19.73 -53.91 -10.48
CA ALA A 13 -18.71 -53.05 -11.03
C ALA A 13 -18.60 -51.77 -10.17
N ILE A 14 -17.60 -51.66 -9.33
CA ILE A 14 -17.28 -50.44 -8.61
C ILE A 14 -16.58 -49.47 -9.61
N THR A 15 -17.31 -48.54 -10.15
CA THR A 15 -16.74 -47.42 -10.91
C THR A 15 -16.13 -46.43 -9.92
N THR A 16 -14.81 -46.51 -9.72
CA THR A 16 -14.03 -45.47 -9.04
C THR A 16 -13.93 -44.26 -9.97
N THR A 17 -14.75 -43.26 -9.70
CA THR A 17 -14.55 -41.94 -10.29
C THR A 17 -13.26 -41.36 -9.70
N LEU A 18 -12.19 -41.35 -10.48
CA LEU A 18 -10.99 -40.57 -10.20
C LEU A 18 -11.37 -39.08 -10.22
N VAL A 19 -11.62 -38.50 -9.06
CA VAL A 19 -11.70 -37.05 -8.92
C VAL A 19 -10.26 -36.56 -9.07
N SER A 20 -9.92 -36.06 -10.27
CA SER A 20 -8.66 -35.33 -10.46
C SER A 20 -8.65 -34.16 -9.48
N PRO A 21 -7.58 -33.96 -8.68
CA PRO A 21 -7.48 -32.78 -7.86
C PRO A 21 -7.52 -31.58 -8.79
N VAL A 22 -8.49 -30.70 -8.59
CA VAL A 22 -8.50 -29.40 -9.23
C VAL A 22 -7.26 -28.71 -8.71
N LEU A 23 -6.22 -28.61 -9.54
CA LEU A 23 -5.03 -27.81 -9.24
C LEU A 23 -5.54 -26.37 -9.04
N ALA A 24 -5.57 -25.93 -7.80
CA ALA A 24 -5.80 -24.53 -7.49
C ALA A 24 -4.81 -23.71 -8.32
N GLY A 25 -5.30 -22.68 -9.02
CA GLY A 25 -4.42 -21.79 -9.80
C GLY A 25 -3.34 -21.17 -8.94
N PRO A 26 -2.38 -20.48 -9.52
CA PRO A 26 -1.27 -19.90 -8.79
C PRO A 26 -1.79 -18.78 -7.85
N PHE A 27 -1.79 -19.06 -6.54
CA PHE A 27 -2.18 -18.13 -5.50
C PHE A 27 -0.98 -17.59 -4.75
N TYR A 28 -1.12 -16.43 -4.12
CA TYR A 28 -0.09 -15.90 -3.23
C TYR A 28 0.02 -16.75 -1.97
N ARG A 29 1.26 -17.09 -1.60
CA ARG A 29 1.58 -17.84 -0.37
C ARG A 29 2.74 -17.17 0.32
N LEU A 30 2.74 -17.24 1.66
CA LEU A 30 3.86 -16.80 2.45
C LEU A 30 5.09 -17.64 2.08
N GLU A 31 6.11 -17.01 1.55
CA GLU A 31 7.37 -17.62 1.17
C GLU A 31 8.40 -17.53 2.28
N SER A 32 8.51 -16.33 2.89
CA SER A 32 9.43 -16.08 3.99
C SER A 32 8.89 -15.09 5.01
N SER A 33 9.43 -15.20 6.22
CA SER A 33 9.12 -14.34 7.36
C SER A 33 10.43 -14.03 8.07
N LEU A 34 10.90 -12.79 7.97
CA LEU A 34 12.16 -12.33 8.55
C LEU A 34 11.87 -11.39 9.73
N ILE A 35 12.24 -11.79 10.95
CA ILE A 35 12.21 -10.93 12.12
C ILE A 35 13.41 -9.96 12.04
N ILE A 36 13.12 -8.67 12.11
CA ILE A 36 14.12 -7.60 12.11
C ILE A 36 14.21 -7.04 13.52
N LYS A 37 15.23 -7.44 14.25
CA LYS A 37 15.49 -6.98 15.62
C LYS A 37 15.91 -5.51 15.65
N SER A 38 15.47 -4.79 16.68
CA SER A 38 15.80 -3.39 16.90
C SER A 38 15.73 -3.05 18.38
N PRO A 39 16.54 -2.11 18.88
CA PRO A 39 16.44 -1.61 20.24
C PRO A 39 15.18 -0.78 20.49
N THR A 40 14.47 -0.36 19.45
CA THR A 40 13.23 0.41 19.56
C THR A 40 11.99 -0.50 19.47
N LEU A 41 10.88 -0.05 20.02
CA LEU A 41 9.60 -0.74 19.83
C LEU A 41 9.19 -0.69 18.35
N PRO A 42 8.52 -1.74 17.84
CA PRO A 42 8.02 -1.74 16.48
C PRO A 42 7.10 -0.54 16.22
N ASN A 43 7.51 0.28 15.28
CA ASN A 43 6.73 1.37 14.70
C ASN A 43 7.17 1.54 13.26
N TRP A 44 6.24 1.56 12.34
CA TRP A 44 6.56 1.57 10.90
C TRP A 44 5.48 2.27 10.09
N ASP A 45 5.84 2.59 8.86
CA ASP A 45 4.89 3.07 7.88
C ASP A 45 5.14 2.43 6.50
N TYR A 46 5.41 3.21 5.47
CA TYR A 46 5.41 2.73 4.09
C TYR A 46 6.68 1.95 3.72
N LEU A 47 6.49 1.08 2.72
CA LEU A 47 7.57 0.37 2.03
C LEU A 47 7.68 0.93 0.61
N SER A 48 8.91 0.99 0.09
CA SER A 48 9.16 1.40 -1.31
C SER A 48 10.19 0.48 -1.94
N LEU A 49 9.87 -0.07 -3.09
CA LEU A 49 10.73 -1.01 -3.80
C LEU A 49 11.46 -0.32 -4.97
N ASP A 50 12.78 -0.41 -4.98
CA ASP A 50 13.63 -0.18 -6.14
C ASP A 50 13.89 -1.53 -6.82
N ALA A 51 13.00 -1.92 -7.73
CA ALA A 51 13.07 -3.22 -8.38
C ALA A 51 14.31 -3.35 -9.30
N ASP A 52 14.82 -2.24 -9.83
CA ASP A 52 16.00 -2.25 -10.69
C ASP A 52 17.30 -2.49 -9.92
N ARG A 53 17.34 -2.09 -8.63
CA ARG A 53 18.48 -2.30 -7.73
C ARG A 53 18.24 -3.45 -6.75
N SER A 54 17.06 -4.08 -6.79
CA SER A 54 16.65 -5.14 -5.86
C SER A 54 16.72 -4.70 -4.39
N LEU A 55 16.29 -3.45 -4.11
CA LEU A 55 16.32 -2.87 -2.78
C LEU A 55 14.92 -2.48 -2.33
N LEU A 56 14.53 -2.94 -1.13
CA LEU A 56 13.33 -2.51 -0.45
C LEU A 56 13.69 -1.54 0.68
N TYR A 57 13.13 -0.36 0.64
CA TYR A 57 13.23 0.66 1.68
C TYR A 57 12.05 0.50 2.64
N ILE A 58 12.34 0.32 3.93
CA ILE A 58 11.35 0.04 4.98
C ILE A 58 11.37 1.18 5.99
N ALA A 59 10.32 1.98 6.03
CA ALA A 59 10.22 3.09 6.99
C ALA A 59 9.90 2.56 8.39
N ARG A 60 10.84 2.78 9.33
CA ARG A 60 10.81 2.28 10.70
C ARG A 60 10.77 3.40 11.73
N ARG A 61 10.27 4.57 11.37
CA ARG A 61 10.12 5.71 12.28
C ARG A 61 11.42 5.99 13.07
N GLU A 62 11.49 5.56 14.34
CA GLU A 62 12.64 5.81 15.22
C GLU A 62 13.95 5.18 14.73
N ASP A 63 13.88 4.06 14.04
CA ASP A 63 15.05 3.38 13.45
C ASP A 63 15.48 3.98 12.10
N GLY A 64 14.73 4.96 11.59
CA GLY A 64 14.92 5.50 10.25
C GLY A 64 14.43 4.58 9.15
N VAL A 65 15.01 4.67 7.96
CA VAL A 65 14.64 3.84 6.80
C VAL A 65 15.67 2.73 6.62
N LEU A 66 15.25 1.48 6.84
CA LEU A 66 16.08 0.31 6.61
C LEU A 66 16.16 -0.01 5.13
N ILE A 67 17.28 -0.59 4.71
CA ILE A 67 17.53 -1.07 3.35
C ILE A 67 17.61 -2.59 3.39
N TYR A 68 16.66 -3.25 2.73
CA TYR A 68 16.64 -4.69 2.57
C TYR A 68 17.00 -5.06 1.13
N ASP A 69 17.98 -5.95 0.97
CA ASP A 69 18.35 -6.54 -0.32
C ASP A 69 17.42 -7.72 -0.60
N THR A 70 16.61 -7.63 -1.66
CA THR A 70 15.58 -8.63 -1.98
C THR A 70 16.16 -9.91 -2.59
N VAL A 71 17.39 -9.87 -3.12
CA VAL A 71 18.12 -11.03 -3.64
C VAL A 71 18.89 -11.73 -2.52
N ALA A 72 19.64 -10.98 -1.72
CA ALA A 72 20.39 -11.52 -0.59
C ALA A 72 19.50 -11.84 0.62
N CYS A 73 18.24 -11.45 0.61
CA CYS A 73 17.24 -11.65 1.67
C CYS A 73 17.70 -11.18 3.06
N LYS A 74 18.33 -9.99 3.14
CA LYS A 74 18.87 -9.43 4.38
C LYS A 74 18.83 -7.90 4.43
N ILE A 75 18.82 -7.35 5.64
CA ILE A 75 19.06 -5.92 5.86
C ILE A 75 20.55 -5.63 5.58
N THR A 76 20.81 -4.65 4.74
CA THR A 76 22.16 -4.22 4.34
C THR A 76 22.59 -2.91 4.95
N GLY A 77 21.67 -2.17 5.57
CA GLY A 77 21.97 -0.90 6.24
C GLY A 77 20.71 -0.08 6.54
N THR A 78 20.97 1.15 6.96
CA THR A 78 19.96 2.18 7.22
C THR A 78 20.38 3.45 6.49
N LEU A 79 19.44 4.18 5.91
CA LEU A 79 19.71 5.50 5.33
C LEU A 79 20.02 6.49 6.45
N GLU A 80 21.13 7.23 6.29
CA GLU A 80 21.50 8.26 7.24
C GLU A 80 20.51 9.43 7.26
N ASN A 81 20.35 10.08 8.42
CA ASN A 81 19.45 11.23 8.64
C ASN A 81 17.98 10.97 8.28
N THR A 82 17.49 9.75 8.53
CA THR A 82 16.09 9.36 8.25
C THR A 82 15.30 8.97 9.50
N ARG A 83 15.80 9.33 10.69
CA ARG A 83 15.03 9.14 11.94
C ARG A 83 13.68 9.87 11.85
N GLY A 84 12.61 9.19 12.17
CA GLY A 84 11.23 9.66 11.96
C GLY A 84 10.67 9.34 10.58
N GLY A 85 11.39 8.54 9.76
CA GLY A 85 11.00 8.23 8.38
C GLY A 85 9.63 7.55 8.26
N ASN A 86 8.76 8.13 7.41
CA ASN A 86 7.42 7.65 7.10
C ASN A 86 7.35 6.94 5.75
N ALA A 87 7.89 7.55 4.71
CA ALA A 87 7.85 7.01 3.34
C ALA A 87 9.12 7.33 2.57
N THR A 88 9.41 6.54 1.56
CA THR A 88 10.51 6.78 0.63
C THR A 88 9.96 6.90 -0.80
N THR A 89 10.24 7.99 -1.48
CA THR A 89 9.89 8.20 -2.88
C THR A 89 11.14 8.15 -3.74
N LEU A 90 11.13 7.29 -4.75
CA LEU A 90 12.26 7.07 -5.65
C LEU A 90 12.04 7.82 -6.96
N VAL A 91 13.06 8.58 -7.39
CA VAL A 91 13.05 9.33 -8.65
C VAL A 91 14.30 8.95 -9.46
N PRO A 92 14.31 7.77 -10.12
CA PRO A 92 15.46 7.26 -10.86
C PRO A 92 15.95 8.21 -11.95
N ALA A 93 15.04 8.95 -12.59
CA ALA A 93 15.35 9.92 -13.63
C ALA A 93 16.39 10.99 -13.22
N PHE A 94 16.51 11.26 -11.92
CA PHE A 94 17.45 12.23 -11.38
C PHE A 94 18.47 11.61 -10.42
N ASP A 95 18.49 10.28 -10.29
CA ASP A 95 19.29 9.58 -9.29
C ASP A 95 19.02 10.11 -7.86
N ARG A 96 17.76 10.33 -7.53
CA ARG A 96 17.32 10.89 -6.24
C ARG A 96 16.28 10.00 -5.56
N GLY A 97 16.41 9.96 -4.23
CA GLY A 97 15.39 9.44 -3.34
C GLY A 97 15.06 10.48 -2.26
N PHE A 98 13.84 10.41 -1.76
CA PHE A 98 13.29 11.36 -0.79
C PHE A 98 12.62 10.57 0.33
N VAL A 99 12.99 10.86 1.57
CA VAL A 99 12.34 10.29 2.76
C VAL A 99 11.57 11.39 3.48
N THR A 100 10.26 11.21 3.61
CA THR A 100 9.44 12.06 4.47
C THR A 100 9.61 11.67 5.92
N ASN A 101 9.63 12.64 6.84
CA ASN A 101 9.88 12.39 8.25
C ASN A 101 8.80 13.06 9.13
N LEU A 102 8.45 12.43 10.26
CA LEU A 102 7.46 12.89 11.23
C LEU A 102 7.64 14.34 11.68
N ASP A 103 8.87 14.83 11.73
CA ASP A 103 9.16 16.20 12.12
C ASP A 103 8.86 17.24 11.02
N GLY A 104 8.27 16.82 9.90
CA GLY A 104 7.96 17.69 8.76
C GLY A 104 9.13 17.96 7.83
N SER A 105 10.25 17.27 8.02
CA SER A 105 11.39 17.35 7.11
C SER A 105 11.33 16.29 6.01
N VAL A 106 12.08 16.55 4.94
CA VAL A 106 12.35 15.60 3.86
C VAL A 106 13.86 15.40 3.74
N THR A 107 14.31 14.15 3.85
CA THR A 107 15.71 13.77 3.63
C THR A 107 15.89 13.43 2.16
N VAL A 108 16.83 14.10 1.50
CA VAL A 108 17.20 13.87 0.10
C VAL A 108 18.46 13.00 0.06
N PHE A 109 18.44 11.94 -0.73
CA PHE A 109 19.61 11.07 -0.90
C PHE A 109 19.84 10.71 -2.36
N GLN A 110 21.05 10.29 -2.67
CA GLN A 110 21.42 9.79 -3.99
C GLN A 110 21.07 8.29 -4.08
N LEU A 111 20.29 7.88 -5.06
CA LEU A 111 19.83 6.48 -5.19
C LEU A 111 20.98 5.51 -5.45
N SER A 112 21.90 5.86 -6.37
CA SER A 112 23.00 4.97 -6.77
C SER A 112 23.99 4.67 -5.64
N THR A 113 24.24 5.62 -4.76
CA THR A 113 25.20 5.50 -3.64
C THR A 113 24.54 5.33 -2.27
N ARG A 114 23.25 5.65 -2.15
CA ARG A 114 22.48 5.73 -0.89
C ARG A 114 23.02 6.80 0.09
N LYS A 115 23.87 7.70 -0.39
CA LYS A 115 24.42 8.80 0.41
C LYS A 115 23.35 9.86 0.63
N THR A 116 23.11 10.24 1.88
CA THR A 116 22.29 11.40 2.22
C THR A 116 22.97 12.67 1.75
N LEU A 117 22.20 13.51 1.07
CA LEU A 117 22.67 14.80 0.53
C LEU A 117 22.24 15.95 1.45
N GLU A 118 20.98 15.96 1.87
CA GLU A 118 20.40 17.06 2.62
C GLU A 118 19.16 16.60 3.39
N ARG A 119 18.81 17.29 4.48
CA ARG A 119 17.51 17.16 5.19
C ARG A 119 16.91 18.54 5.35
N LEU A 120 15.75 18.76 4.74
CA LEU A 120 15.08 20.06 4.60
C LEU A 120 13.74 20.01 5.32
N LYS A 121 13.41 21.02 6.12
CA LYS A 121 12.14 21.12 6.84
C LYS A 121 11.18 22.08 6.13
N PHE A 122 9.92 21.66 5.95
CA PHE A 122 8.89 22.43 5.22
C PHE A 122 7.61 22.65 6.01
N GLY A 123 7.37 21.89 7.06
CA GLY A 123 6.15 21.95 7.87
C GLY A 123 6.22 21.02 9.08
N GLU A 124 5.10 20.43 9.42
CA GLU A 124 4.95 19.42 10.46
C GLU A 124 4.27 18.19 9.85
N ASP A 125 4.65 16.98 10.34
CA ASP A 125 4.07 15.69 9.94
C ASP A 125 4.12 15.45 8.42
N ALA A 126 5.35 15.35 7.86
CA ALA A 126 5.51 14.95 6.47
C ALA A 126 5.27 13.44 6.37
N ASP A 127 4.08 13.07 5.87
CA ASP A 127 3.62 11.69 5.85
C ASP A 127 4.12 10.93 4.60
N ASN A 128 3.80 11.42 3.41
CA ASN A 128 4.21 10.77 2.17
C ASN A 128 4.62 11.79 1.11
N ALA A 129 5.29 11.31 0.05
CA ALA A 129 5.64 12.11 -1.11
C ALA A 129 5.34 11.36 -2.41
N PHE A 130 4.86 12.08 -3.42
CA PHE A 130 4.43 11.54 -4.71
C PHE A 130 5.10 12.31 -5.84
N TYR A 131 5.70 11.59 -6.77
CA TYR A 131 6.41 12.19 -7.90
C TYR A 131 5.52 12.33 -9.13
N ASP A 132 5.51 13.51 -9.72
CA ASP A 132 4.93 13.74 -11.05
C ASP A 132 6.03 13.91 -12.10
N PRO A 133 6.15 13.00 -13.07
CA PRO A 133 7.17 13.07 -14.10
C PRO A 133 6.94 14.20 -15.10
N VAL A 134 5.71 14.69 -15.25
CA VAL A 134 5.36 15.75 -16.21
C VAL A 134 5.89 17.10 -15.75
N THR A 135 5.67 17.46 -14.49
CA THR A 135 6.14 18.72 -13.92
C THR A 135 7.48 18.59 -13.21
N GLN A 136 7.97 17.36 -13.03
CA GLN A 136 9.20 17.01 -12.31
C GLN A 136 9.20 17.54 -10.88
N GLN A 137 8.03 17.50 -10.24
CA GLN A 137 7.83 17.92 -8.86
C GLN A 137 7.44 16.73 -7.99
N LEU A 138 7.79 16.84 -6.72
CA LEU A 138 7.22 16.02 -5.65
C LEU A 138 6.12 16.81 -4.98
N LEU A 139 4.99 16.16 -4.70
CA LEU A 139 3.99 16.65 -3.77
C LEU A 139 4.18 15.93 -2.45
N VAL A 140 4.45 16.66 -1.37
CA VAL A 140 4.64 16.14 -0.01
C VAL A 140 3.43 16.49 0.83
N THR A 141 2.78 15.47 1.41
CA THR A 141 1.64 15.66 2.33
C THR A 141 2.13 16.01 3.73
N MET A 142 1.51 17.01 4.35
CA MET A 142 1.85 17.51 5.70
C MET A 142 0.56 17.75 6.48
N GLY A 143 0.07 16.69 7.15
CA GLY A 143 -1.24 16.66 7.78
C GLY A 143 -1.41 17.70 8.86
N ASP A 144 -0.54 17.74 9.86
CA ASP A 144 -0.63 18.67 11.00
C ASP A 144 -0.48 20.13 10.58
N SER A 145 0.20 20.39 9.46
CA SER A 145 0.31 21.72 8.86
C SER A 145 -0.86 22.09 7.94
N LYS A 146 -1.78 21.16 7.66
CA LYS A 146 -2.89 21.32 6.71
C LYS A 146 -2.43 21.86 5.36
N GLN A 147 -1.37 21.25 4.81
CA GLN A 147 -0.77 21.70 3.56
C GLN A 147 -0.10 20.59 2.79
N VAL A 148 0.13 20.86 1.52
CA VAL A 148 1.07 20.12 0.68
C VAL A 148 2.20 21.03 0.25
N ALA A 149 3.43 20.50 0.25
CA ALA A 149 4.59 21.19 -0.29
C ALA A 149 4.96 20.60 -1.65
N PHE A 150 5.29 21.47 -2.61
CA PHE A 150 5.81 21.08 -3.92
C PHE A 150 7.31 21.28 -3.94
N LEU A 151 8.06 20.22 -4.21
CA LEU A 151 9.52 20.24 -4.25
C LEU A 151 10.02 19.94 -5.67
N ASP A 152 11.16 20.51 -6.02
CA ASP A 152 11.88 20.12 -7.23
C ASP A 152 12.48 18.72 -7.05
N ALA A 153 12.12 17.80 -7.92
CA ALA A 153 12.54 16.40 -7.82
C ALA A 153 14.04 16.18 -8.11
N ARG A 154 14.78 17.18 -8.59
CA ARG A 154 16.22 17.08 -8.80
C ARG A 154 17.03 17.32 -7.53
N ASN A 155 16.51 18.16 -6.61
CA ASN A 155 17.30 18.65 -5.48
C ASN A 155 16.51 18.88 -4.18
N GLY A 156 15.21 18.59 -4.16
CA GLY A 156 14.35 18.77 -2.98
C GLY A 156 14.00 20.23 -2.64
N LYS A 157 14.38 21.22 -3.44
CA LYS A 157 14.08 22.62 -3.15
C LYS A 157 12.60 22.94 -3.27
N LEU A 158 12.11 23.74 -2.33
CA LEU A 158 10.70 24.17 -2.29
C LEU A 158 10.34 25.01 -3.52
N LYS A 159 9.27 24.60 -4.20
CA LYS A 159 8.67 25.31 -5.33
C LYS A 159 7.41 26.09 -4.91
N GLY A 160 6.75 25.68 -3.84
CA GLY A 160 5.57 26.33 -3.32
C GLY A 160 4.80 25.43 -2.35
N VAL A 161 3.79 26.01 -1.75
CA VAL A 161 2.91 25.37 -0.78
C VAL A 161 1.46 25.64 -1.16
N LEU A 162 0.60 24.64 -0.95
CA LEU A 162 -0.86 24.77 -1.07
C LEU A 162 -1.48 24.39 0.27
N LYS A 163 -2.28 25.29 0.84
CA LYS A 163 -3.08 25.00 2.03
C LYS A 163 -4.31 24.17 1.63
N ILE A 164 -4.55 23.12 2.42
CA ILE A 164 -5.70 22.21 2.25
C ILE A 164 -6.46 22.19 3.58
N ASP A 165 -7.76 22.43 3.55
CA ASP A 165 -8.60 22.35 4.75
C ASP A 165 -8.89 20.89 5.15
N SER A 166 -7.84 20.17 5.52
CA SER A 166 -7.89 18.79 6.02
C SER A 166 -6.64 18.52 6.84
N GLU A 167 -6.80 17.78 7.93
CA GLU A 167 -5.69 17.29 8.79
C GLU A 167 -5.21 15.88 8.38
N LYS A 168 -5.99 15.19 7.54
CA LYS A 168 -5.72 13.82 7.11
C LYS A 168 -5.58 13.74 5.59
N LEU A 169 -4.41 14.17 5.12
CA LEU A 169 -3.99 14.15 3.72
C LEU A 169 -3.37 12.79 3.43
N GLU A 170 -4.11 11.92 2.77
CA GLU A 170 -3.78 10.51 2.65
C GLU A 170 -3.29 10.13 1.23
N GLY A 171 -3.58 8.93 0.79
CA GLY A 171 -3.15 8.39 -0.49
C GLY A 171 -3.31 9.36 -1.63
N THR A 172 -2.24 9.46 -2.42
CA THR A 172 -2.15 10.40 -3.54
C THR A 172 -1.55 9.68 -4.74
N ALA A 173 -1.98 10.00 -5.94
CA ALA A 173 -1.38 9.53 -7.18
C ALA A 173 -1.27 10.66 -8.20
N ALA A 174 -0.16 10.70 -8.94
CA ALA A 174 -0.01 11.57 -10.10
C ALA A 174 -0.73 10.96 -11.32
N ASP A 175 -1.37 11.79 -12.13
CA ASP A 175 -1.81 11.39 -13.46
C ASP A 175 -0.69 11.59 -14.50
N ALA A 176 -0.94 11.21 -15.75
CA ALA A 176 0.04 11.44 -16.82
C ALA A 176 0.01 12.88 -17.37
N HIS A 177 -0.71 13.82 -16.74
CA HIS A 177 -1.01 15.15 -17.28
C HIS A 177 -0.55 16.32 -16.39
N GLY A 178 0.06 16.02 -15.24
CA GLY A 178 0.56 17.03 -14.28
C GLY A 178 -0.46 17.39 -13.22
N ASN A 179 -1.37 16.49 -12.88
CA ASN A 179 -2.24 16.60 -11.73
C ASN A 179 -1.93 15.52 -10.71
N PHE A 180 -2.33 15.80 -9.47
CA PHE A 180 -2.40 14.82 -8.38
C PHE A 180 -3.86 14.63 -7.95
N PHE A 181 -4.26 13.40 -7.71
CA PHE A 181 -5.47 13.06 -6.98
C PHE A 181 -5.09 12.73 -5.55
N MET A 182 -5.84 13.22 -4.58
CA MET A 182 -5.55 13.06 -3.15
C MET A 182 -6.81 12.74 -2.36
N ALA A 183 -6.73 11.77 -1.47
CA ALA A 183 -7.78 11.45 -0.53
C ALA A 183 -7.70 12.36 0.70
N LEU A 184 -8.82 12.98 1.09
CA LEU A 184 -8.99 13.75 2.32
C LEU A 184 -9.82 12.91 3.29
N ARG A 185 -9.14 12.17 4.20
CA ARG A 185 -9.78 11.15 5.03
C ARG A 185 -10.81 11.73 6.01
N ASP A 186 -10.53 12.85 6.62
CA ASP A 186 -11.41 13.54 7.56
C ASP A 186 -12.52 14.35 6.90
N ARG A 187 -12.57 14.37 5.57
CA ARG A 187 -13.56 15.09 4.76
C ARG A 187 -14.42 14.18 3.89
N ASP A 188 -14.11 12.88 3.83
CA ASP A 188 -14.76 11.92 2.94
C ASP A 188 -14.78 12.36 1.47
N LYS A 189 -13.62 12.85 0.99
CA LYS A 189 -13.48 13.45 -0.33
C LYS A 189 -12.22 12.99 -1.04
N VAL A 190 -12.23 13.14 -2.36
CA VAL A 190 -11.05 13.13 -3.23
C VAL A 190 -10.95 14.50 -3.91
N ILE A 191 -9.74 15.05 -3.96
CA ILE A 191 -9.46 16.30 -4.68
C ILE A 191 -8.52 16.06 -5.84
N ARG A 192 -8.60 16.93 -6.86
CA ARG A 192 -7.61 17.03 -7.92
C ARG A 192 -6.82 18.33 -7.77
N ILE A 193 -5.50 18.23 -7.81
CA ILE A 193 -4.57 19.36 -7.68
C ILE A 193 -3.78 19.48 -8.98
N ASP A 194 -3.79 20.63 -9.62
CA ASP A 194 -2.88 20.95 -10.72
C ASP A 194 -1.51 21.34 -10.17
N ALA A 195 -0.47 20.55 -10.51
CA ALA A 195 0.89 20.73 -9.99
C ALA A 195 1.60 21.96 -10.54
N ARG A 196 1.20 22.49 -11.70
CA ARG A 196 1.79 23.70 -12.30
C ARG A 196 1.30 24.96 -11.59
N THR A 197 -0.02 25.04 -11.40
CA THR A 197 -0.67 26.20 -10.76
C THR A 197 -0.73 26.07 -9.24
N ARG A 198 -0.54 24.86 -8.71
CA ARG A 198 -0.66 24.52 -7.28
C ARG A 198 -2.02 24.93 -6.72
N LYS A 199 -3.08 24.55 -7.43
CA LYS A 199 -4.45 24.81 -7.05
C LYS A 199 -5.29 23.55 -7.07
N VAL A 200 -6.25 23.47 -6.17
CA VAL A 200 -7.33 22.48 -6.27
C VAL A 200 -8.19 22.84 -7.47
N THR A 201 -8.37 21.91 -8.40
CA THR A 201 -9.13 22.09 -9.65
C THR A 201 -10.44 21.31 -9.68
N ALA A 202 -10.58 20.32 -8.81
CA ALA A 202 -11.82 19.58 -8.60
C ALA A 202 -11.87 19.00 -7.18
N GLU A 203 -13.08 18.76 -6.69
CA GLU A 203 -13.37 18.17 -5.40
C GLU A 203 -14.60 17.27 -5.52
N TRP A 204 -14.51 16.04 -5.06
CA TRP A 204 -15.57 15.05 -5.16
C TRP A 204 -15.86 14.42 -3.80
N SER A 205 -17.11 14.49 -3.34
CA SER A 205 -17.58 13.76 -2.17
C SER A 205 -17.81 12.29 -2.50
N LEU A 206 -17.70 11.43 -1.49
CA LEU A 206 -17.84 9.98 -1.62
C LEU A 206 -19.13 9.51 -0.91
N PRO A 207 -20.31 9.73 -1.49
CA PRO A 207 -21.58 9.47 -0.82
C PRO A 207 -21.74 8.00 -0.42
N GLY A 208 -22.02 7.76 0.87
CA GLY A 208 -22.15 6.42 1.43
C GLY A 208 -20.83 5.74 1.82
N TYR A 209 -19.69 6.39 1.61
CA TYR A 209 -18.36 5.88 1.94
C TYR A 209 -17.57 6.89 2.76
N THR A 210 -16.86 6.40 3.76
CA THR A 210 -16.14 7.24 4.70
C THR A 210 -14.67 6.81 4.84
N LEU A 211 -13.86 7.76 5.31
CA LEU A 211 -12.45 7.55 5.60
C LEU A 211 -11.64 7.04 4.38
N PRO A 212 -11.66 7.75 3.22
CA PRO A 212 -10.81 7.39 2.09
C PRO A 212 -9.34 7.43 2.49
N ASN A 213 -8.55 6.45 2.02
CA ASN A 213 -7.17 6.32 2.47
C ASN A 213 -6.19 6.06 1.31
N GLY A 214 -5.89 4.82 0.98
CA GLY A 214 -4.98 4.49 -0.12
C GLY A 214 -5.55 4.91 -1.48
N LEU A 215 -4.69 5.39 -2.38
CA LEU A 215 -5.09 5.82 -3.71
C LEU A 215 -4.08 5.36 -4.77
N ALA A 216 -4.58 4.91 -5.92
CA ALA A 216 -3.81 4.63 -7.12
C ALA A 216 -4.54 5.15 -8.36
N TYR A 217 -3.82 5.25 -9.48
CA TYR A 217 -4.38 5.79 -10.73
C TYR A 217 -4.07 4.87 -11.91
N ASP A 218 -5.09 4.62 -12.74
CA ASP A 218 -4.98 3.96 -14.03
C ASP A 218 -5.01 5.01 -15.14
N ALA A 219 -3.85 5.25 -15.73
CA ALA A 219 -3.68 6.24 -16.80
C ALA A 219 -4.32 5.81 -18.13
N VAL A 220 -4.54 4.52 -18.36
CA VAL A 220 -5.11 4.00 -19.61
C VAL A 220 -6.61 4.23 -19.68
N HIS A 221 -7.30 3.99 -18.57
CA HIS A 221 -8.76 4.12 -18.51
C HIS A 221 -9.21 5.38 -17.74
N GLU A 222 -8.27 6.20 -17.25
CA GLU A 222 -8.54 7.39 -16.43
C GLU A 222 -9.43 7.05 -15.22
N ARG A 223 -9.01 6.05 -14.43
CA ARG A 223 -9.71 5.62 -13.21
C ARG A 223 -8.86 5.87 -11.97
N ILE A 224 -9.51 6.43 -10.95
CA ILE A 224 -8.93 6.60 -9.63
C ILE A 224 -9.42 5.46 -8.75
N PHE A 225 -8.51 4.72 -8.15
CA PHE A 225 -8.78 3.68 -7.16
C PHE A 225 -8.61 4.26 -5.77
N VAL A 226 -9.65 4.27 -4.96
CA VAL A 226 -9.61 4.82 -3.60
C VAL A 226 -10.13 3.79 -2.61
N SER A 227 -9.28 3.36 -1.66
CA SER A 227 -9.76 2.52 -0.56
C SER A 227 -10.48 3.34 0.49
N THR A 228 -11.50 2.77 1.12
CA THR A 228 -12.20 3.36 2.26
C THR A 228 -12.01 2.52 3.51
N ARG A 229 -12.02 3.16 4.69
CA ARG A 229 -11.78 2.51 6.00
C ARG A 229 -13.00 2.55 6.92
N GLY A 230 -14.14 3.04 6.44
CA GLY A 230 -15.40 3.10 7.19
C GLY A 230 -15.99 1.72 7.52
N GLU A 231 -17.25 1.68 7.90
CA GLU A 231 -17.94 0.44 8.30
C GLU A 231 -18.02 -0.59 7.17
N ASN A 232 -18.15 -0.10 5.93
CA ASN A 232 -18.21 -0.94 4.71
C ASN A 232 -16.99 -0.66 3.83
N PRO A 233 -15.79 -1.21 4.16
CA PRO A 233 -14.59 -0.92 3.42
C PRO A 233 -14.70 -1.40 1.97
N SER A 234 -14.40 -0.51 1.05
CA SER A 234 -14.52 -0.73 -0.39
C SER A 234 -13.35 -0.12 -1.14
N LEU A 235 -13.02 -0.69 -2.27
CA LEU A 235 -12.19 -0.04 -3.26
C LEU A 235 -13.11 0.73 -4.21
N LEU A 236 -13.23 2.04 -4.02
CA LEU A 236 -14.01 2.87 -4.94
C LEU A 236 -13.23 3.06 -6.23
N VAL A 237 -13.91 2.93 -7.34
CA VAL A 237 -13.37 3.26 -8.66
C VAL A 237 -14.09 4.49 -9.17
N LEU A 238 -13.35 5.59 -9.33
CA LEU A 238 -13.90 6.86 -9.78
C LEU A 238 -13.44 7.17 -11.22
N GLU A 239 -14.33 7.70 -11.99
CA GLU A 239 -13.97 8.38 -13.25
C GLU A 239 -13.21 9.67 -12.95
N ALA A 240 -11.98 9.81 -13.46
CA ALA A 240 -11.08 10.90 -13.07
C ALA A 240 -11.54 12.30 -13.56
N SER A 241 -12.40 12.36 -14.56
CA SER A 241 -12.93 13.62 -15.09
C SER A 241 -14.06 14.21 -14.23
N SER A 242 -14.91 13.33 -13.66
CA SER A 242 -16.18 13.71 -13.00
C SER A 242 -16.23 13.36 -11.52
N GLY A 243 -15.35 12.45 -11.03
CA GLY A 243 -15.44 11.88 -9.68
C GLY A 243 -16.59 10.91 -9.49
N LYS A 244 -17.30 10.51 -10.56
CA LYS A 244 -18.40 9.53 -10.50
C LYS A 244 -17.85 8.17 -10.08
N ILE A 245 -18.45 7.56 -9.05
CA ILE A 245 -18.16 6.19 -8.64
C ILE A 245 -18.79 5.24 -9.66
N VAL A 246 -17.96 4.46 -10.37
CA VAL A 246 -18.39 3.50 -11.41
C VAL A 246 -18.38 2.06 -10.90
N ALA A 247 -17.55 1.76 -9.88
CA ALA A 247 -17.51 0.46 -9.22
C ALA A 247 -17.05 0.59 -7.77
N HIS A 248 -17.38 -0.40 -6.92
CA HIS A 248 -17.01 -0.38 -5.50
C HIS A 248 -16.84 -1.83 -4.94
N PRO A 249 -15.91 -2.65 -5.50
CA PRO A 249 -15.66 -3.97 -4.96
C PRO A 249 -15.25 -3.92 -3.48
N ALA A 250 -15.74 -4.90 -2.70
CA ALA A 250 -15.39 -5.00 -1.28
C ALA A 250 -13.92 -5.33 -1.07
N ILE A 251 -13.32 -4.76 -0.01
CA ILE A 251 -11.98 -5.07 0.48
C ILE A 251 -12.02 -5.36 1.99
N GLY A 252 -10.89 -5.73 2.58
CA GLY A 252 -10.81 -5.90 4.03
C GLY A 252 -10.65 -4.58 4.79
N ARG A 253 -10.86 -4.63 6.12
CA ARG A 253 -10.74 -3.48 7.03
C ARG A 253 -9.28 -3.11 7.29
N GLY A 254 -9.06 -1.81 7.54
CA GLY A 254 -7.75 -1.29 7.93
C GLY A 254 -6.75 -1.20 6.77
N ASN A 255 -7.24 -0.93 5.57
CA ASN A 255 -6.39 -0.66 4.40
C ASN A 255 -5.65 0.67 4.55
N ASP A 256 -4.35 0.70 4.24
CA ASP A 256 -3.55 1.92 4.16
C ASP A 256 -3.01 2.20 2.76
N LEU A 257 -2.94 1.19 1.90
CA LEU A 257 -2.31 1.35 0.60
C LEU A 257 -3.07 0.59 -0.49
N VAL A 258 -3.20 1.22 -1.63
CA VAL A 258 -3.67 0.64 -2.89
C VAL A 258 -2.53 0.69 -3.90
N ILE A 259 -2.23 -0.42 -4.55
CA ILE A 259 -1.24 -0.49 -5.63
C ILE A 259 -1.93 -1.05 -6.86
N PHE A 260 -1.70 -0.42 -8.01
CA PHE A 260 -2.20 -0.88 -9.30
C PHE A 260 -1.05 -1.31 -10.20
N ASP A 261 -1.08 -2.55 -10.66
CA ASP A 261 -0.20 -3.08 -11.68
C ASP A 261 -0.92 -2.96 -13.04
N ALA A 262 -0.54 -1.96 -13.81
CA ALA A 262 -1.16 -1.67 -15.10
C ALA A 262 -0.92 -2.76 -16.16
N GLU A 263 0.21 -3.50 -16.08
CA GLU A 263 0.53 -4.57 -17.01
C GLU A 263 -0.37 -5.79 -16.79
N SER A 264 -0.48 -6.26 -15.54
CA SER A 264 -1.34 -7.40 -15.20
C SER A 264 -2.79 -7.02 -14.92
N LYS A 265 -3.12 -5.73 -14.93
CA LYS A 265 -4.46 -5.16 -14.59
C LYS A 265 -4.96 -5.64 -13.22
N LYS A 266 -4.07 -5.65 -12.24
CA LYS A 266 -4.37 -6.08 -10.87
C LYS A 266 -4.25 -4.94 -9.90
N ILE A 267 -5.22 -4.88 -8.98
CA ILE A 267 -5.22 -3.93 -7.88
C ILE A 267 -5.00 -4.72 -6.60
N TYR A 268 -4.03 -4.27 -5.80
CA TYR A 268 -3.64 -4.87 -4.53
C TYR A 268 -4.07 -3.97 -3.38
N THR A 269 -4.68 -4.55 -2.35
CA THR A 269 -5.02 -3.85 -1.10
C THR A 269 -4.55 -4.65 0.10
N SER A 270 -3.76 -4.02 0.97
CA SER A 270 -3.29 -4.63 2.23
C SER A 270 -4.18 -4.18 3.38
N ASN A 271 -4.88 -5.12 4.01
CA ASN A 271 -5.96 -4.85 4.95
C ASN A 271 -5.56 -5.29 6.36
N GLY A 272 -4.92 -4.37 7.09
CA GLY A 272 -4.22 -4.69 8.34
C GLY A 272 -5.13 -5.13 9.49
N PHE A 273 -6.38 -4.68 9.57
CA PHE A 273 -7.30 -5.13 10.62
C PHE A 273 -7.76 -6.56 10.41
N ASP A 274 -8.02 -6.94 9.17
CA ASP A 274 -8.48 -8.29 8.83
C ASP A 274 -7.32 -9.25 8.53
N GLY A 275 -6.08 -8.75 8.46
CA GLY A 275 -4.92 -9.56 8.12
C GLY A 275 -5.07 -10.23 6.76
N THR A 276 -5.43 -9.46 5.73
CA THR A 276 -5.63 -9.97 4.38
C THR A 276 -4.94 -9.10 3.31
N LEU A 277 -4.47 -9.77 2.27
CA LEU A 277 -4.09 -9.17 1.00
C LEU A 277 -5.20 -9.51 -0.01
N VAL A 278 -5.92 -8.50 -0.48
CA VAL A 278 -6.98 -8.67 -1.47
C VAL A 278 -6.48 -8.20 -2.83
N ILE A 279 -6.70 -9.02 -3.85
CA ILE A 279 -6.31 -8.76 -5.23
C ILE A 279 -7.55 -8.74 -6.10
N ILE A 280 -7.72 -7.66 -6.86
CA ILE A 280 -8.87 -7.40 -7.71
C ILE A 280 -8.38 -7.29 -9.15
N ASP A 281 -9.00 -8.07 -10.06
CA ASP A 281 -8.76 -7.96 -11.49
C ASP A 281 -9.60 -6.83 -12.08
N GLN A 282 -8.98 -5.94 -12.82
CA GLN A 282 -9.66 -5.01 -13.72
C GLN A 282 -9.97 -5.73 -15.03
N ILE A 283 -11.25 -6.03 -15.27
CA ILE A 283 -11.69 -6.69 -16.51
C ILE A 283 -11.79 -5.67 -17.64
N ASN A 284 -12.31 -4.49 -17.34
CA ASN A 284 -12.35 -3.30 -18.19
C ASN A 284 -12.43 -2.04 -17.32
N ALA A 285 -12.64 -0.88 -17.91
CA ALA A 285 -12.67 0.40 -17.20
C ALA A 285 -13.65 0.43 -16.01
N ASP A 286 -14.78 -0.28 -16.11
CA ASP A 286 -15.88 -0.17 -15.14
C ASP A 286 -16.25 -1.52 -14.49
N THR A 287 -15.54 -2.61 -14.83
CA THR A 287 -15.83 -3.95 -14.32
C THR A 287 -14.62 -4.54 -13.60
N TYR A 288 -14.82 -4.89 -12.34
CA TYR A 288 -13.78 -5.37 -11.43
C TYR A 288 -14.25 -6.67 -10.76
N LYS A 289 -13.33 -7.60 -10.59
CA LYS A 289 -13.63 -8.91 -9.99
C LYS A 289 -12.60 -9.26 -8.93
N LEU A 290 -13.06 -9.72 -7.76
CA LEU A 290 -12.18 -10.33 -6.78
C LEU A 290 -11.45 -11.53 -7.42
N SER A 291 -10.14 -11.45 -7.47
CA SER A 291 -9.25 -12.51 -7.97
C SER A 291 -8.81 -13.42 -6.85
N GLU A 292 -8.41 -12.83 -5.72
CA GLU A 292 -7.85 -13.54 -4.59
C GLU A 292 -7.97 -12.74 -3.29
N ALA A 293 -8.16 -13.43 -2.18
CA ALA A 293 -8.05 -12.87 -0.83
C ALA A 293 -7.19 -13.80 0.02
N THR A 294 -5.89 -13.49 0.09
CA THR A 294 -4.92 -14.29 0.84
C THR A 294 -4.82 -13.78 2.27
N THR A 295 -4.78 -14.72 3.24
CA THR A 295 -4.53 -14.36 4.64
C THR A 295 -3.09 -13.91 4.83
N THR A 296 -2.93 -12.80 5.57
CA THR A 296 -1.65 -12.28 6.02
C THR A 296 -1.61 -12.30 7.56
N ARG A 297 -0.71 -11.54 8.16
CA ARG A 297 -0.75 -11.32 9.61
C ARG A 297 -1.49 -10.02 9.92
N PRO A 298 -2.16 -9.91 11.09
CA PRO A 298 -2.70 -8.63 11.57
C PRO A 298 -1.63 -7.53 11.47
N TYR A 299 -2.05 -6.28 11.23
CA TYR A 299 -1.20 -5.08 11.08
C TYR A 299 -0.39 -4.98 9.79
N ALA A 300 -0.37 -5.97 8.94
CA ALA A 300 0.24 -5.90 7.62
C ALA A 300 -0.62 -4.97 6.71
N ARG A 301 -0.54 -3.65 6.95
CA ARG A 301 -1.38 -2.62 6.31
C ARG A 301 -0.71 -1.89 5.16
N THR A 302 0.62 -1.90 5.13
CA THR A 302 1.43 -1.30 4.06
C THR A 302 2.21 -2.38 3.34
N MET A 303 2.46 -2.17 2.05
CA MET A 303 3.08 -3.17 1.18
C MET A 303 3.94 -2.53 0.10
N ALA A 304 4.78 -3.35 -0.52
CA ALA A 304 5.38 -3.08 -1.83
C ALA A 304 5.17 -4.30 -2.74
N VAL A 305 4.99 -4.07 -4.03
CA VAL A 305 4.79 -5.13 -5.02
C VAL A 305 5.91 -5.05 -6.05
N ASP A 306 6.59 -6.15 -6.26
CA ASP A 306 7.50 -6.30 -7.39
C ASP A 306 6.72 -6.78 -8.62
N PHE A 307 6.49 -5.90 -9.55
CA PHE A 307 5.74 -6.21 -10.76
C PHE A 307 6.46 -7.18 -11.71
N LYS A 308 7.78 -7.33 -11.58
CA LYS A 308 8.57 -8.28 -12.39
C LYS A 308 8.49 -9.69 -11.83
N THR A 309 8.80 -9.85 -10.55
CA THR A 309 8.80 -11.16 -9.87
C THR A 309 7.44 -11.57 -9.33
N LYS A 310 6.48 -10.63 -9.28
CA LYS A 310 5.15 -10.77 -8.64
C LYS A 310 5.25 -11.07 -7.14
N GLN A 311 6.33 -10.68 -6.50
CA GLN A 311 6.46 -10.74 -5.04
C GLN A 311 5.76 -9.58 -4.38
N VAL A 312 5.15 -9.84 -3.22
CA VAL A 312 4.53 -8.83 -2.36
C VAL A 312 5.24 -8.83 -1.01
N TYR A 313 5.72 -7.68 -0.62
CA TYR A 313 6.37 -7.44 0.66
C TYR A 313 5.42 -6.72 1.60
N LEU A 314 5.24 -7.24 2.80
CA LEU A 314 4.43 -6.64 3.85
C LEU A 314 5.24 -6.61 5.15
N VAL A 315 4.91 -5.70 6.05
CA VAL A 315 5.52 -5.64 7.38
C VAL A 315 4.45 -5.67 8.45
N THR A 316 4.79 -6.27 9.58
CA THR A 316 3.91 -6.41 10.74
C THR A 316 4.74 -6.51 12.02
N ALA A 317 4.07 -6.49 13.18
CA ALA A 317 4.66 -6.84 14.47
C ALA A 317 3.61 -7.49 15.36
N GLU A 318 4.03 -8.26 16.36
CA GLU A 318 3.13 -8.77 17.38
C GLU A 318 2.82 -7.67 18.39
N GLY A 319 1.59 -7.69 18.90
CA GLY A 319 1.16 -6.66 19.86
C GLY A 319 -0.09 -7.06 20.61
N THR A 320 -0.50 -6.19 21.51
CA THR A 320 -1.70 -6.35 22.34
C THR A 320 -2.50 -5.07 22.43
N VAL A 321 -3.75 -5.18 22.83
CA VAL A 321 -4.54 -4.02 23.25
C VAL A 321 -4.24 -3.73 24.71
N ASP A 322 -3.58 -2.61 24.96
CA ASP A 322 -3.44 -2.05 26.30
C ASP A 322 -4.68 -1.19 26.60
N PRO A 323 -5.56 -1.61 27.53
CA PRO A 323 -6.79 -0.90 27.81
C PRO A 323 -6.57 0.46 28.51
N SER A 324 -5.38 0.71 29.06
CA SER A 324 -5.02 1.99 29.68
C SER A 324 -4.72 3.10 28.67
N LYS A 325 -4.43 2.74 27.41
CA LYS A 325 -4.16 3.71 26.35
C LYS A 325 -5.44 4.31 25.76
N ALA A 326 -5.40 5.60 25.47
CA ALA A 326 -6.56 6.34 24.96
C ALA A 326 -7.01 5.90 23.55
N TRP A 327 -6.06 5.48 22.70
CA TRP A 327 -6.41 5.11 21.34
C TRP A 327 -7.10 3.76 21.28
N LYS A 328 -8.30 3.73 20.74
CA LYS A 328 -9.09 2.53 20.46
C LYS A 328 -9.81 2.71 19.15
N SER A 329 -9.77 1.68 18.31
CA SER A 329 -10.55 1.67 17.07
C SER A 329 -11.96 1.17 17.35
N SER A 330 -12.98 1.95 16.98
CA SER A 330 -14.39 1.52 17.12
C SER A 330 -14.75 0.35 16.19
N ILE A 331 -14.16 0.31 15.00
CA ILE A 331 -14.41 -0.73 13.99
C ILE A 331 -13.53 -1.96 14.16
N ALA A 332 -12.48 -1.88 14.97
CA ALA A 332 -11.54 -2.97 15.25
C ALA A 332 -11.04 -2.85 16.72
N PRO A 333 -11.90 -3.15 17.71
CA PRO A 333 -11.63 -2.89 19.12
C PRO A 333 -10.45 -3.73 19.68
N PHE A 334 -10.08 -4.80 18.99
CA PHE A 334 -8.96 -5.66 19.35
C PHE A 334 -7.70 -5.39 18.51
N TYR A 335 -7.69 -4.31 17.73
CA TYR A 335 -6.50 -3.87 17.02
C TYR A 335 -5.48 -3.30 18.03
N PRO A 336 -4.25 -3.87 18.16
CA PRO A 336 -3.31 -3.45 19.15
C PRO A 336 -2.92 -1.99 19.04
N ASN A 337 -2.68 -1.43 20.22
CA ASN A 337 -2.10 -0.14 20.45
C ASN A 337 -0.73 -0.22 21.17
N THR A 338 -0.24 -1.44 21.37
CA THR A 338 1.04 -1.73 22.02
C THR A 338 1.70 -2.91 21.32
N TYR A 339 2.92 -2.71 20.82
CA TYR A 339 3.70 -3.74 20.15
C TYR A 339 4.79 -4.30 21.07
N PHE A 340 5.10 -5.58 20.87
CA PHE A 340 6.16 -6.25 21.62
C PHE A 340 7.54 -6.00 20.98
N PRO A 341 8.61 -5.84 21.78
CA PRO A 341 9.96 -5.69 21.25
C PRO A 341 10.38 -6.94 20.45
N ASP A 342 11.30 -6.77 19.50
CA ASP A 342 11.88 -7.82 18.68
C ASP A 342 10.88 -8.67 17.87
N THR A 343 9.69 -8.13 17.58
CA THR A 343 8.66 -8.84 16.80
C THR A 343 8.41 -8.25 15.41
N PHE A 344 9.06 -7.14 15.08
CA PHE A 344 8.90 -6.54 13.76
C PHE A 344 9.36 -7.51 12.66
N THR A 345 8.47 -7.79 11.73
CA THR A 345 8.63 -8.88 10.77
C THR A 345 8.35 -8.39 9.35
N LEU A 346 9.29 -8.67 8.44
CA LEU A 346 9.08 -8.58 6.99
C LEU A 346 8.52 -9.91 6.49
N LEU A 347 7.39 -9.86 5.81
CA LEU A 347 6.71 -10.98 5.16
C LEU A 347 6.90 -10.88 3.66
N THR A 348 7.33 -11.95 3.01
CA THR A 348 7.41 -12.04 1.55
C THR A 348 6.40 -13.06 1.07
N TYR A 349 5.51 -12.63 0.18
CA TYR A 349 4.54 -13.49 -0.49
C TYR A 349 4.94 -13.65 -1.95
N SER A 350 4.86 -14.86 -2.47
CA SER A 350 5.06 -15.15 -3.88
C SER A 350 3.88 -15.94 -4.45
N ARG A 351 3.69 -15.80 -5.74
CA ARG A 351 2.62 -16.50 -6.46
C ARG A 351 3.13 -17.86 -6.93
N ARG A 352 2.46 -18.92 -6.47
CA ARG A 352 2.82 -20.32 -6.80
C ARG A 352 1.57 -21.11 -7.18
#